data_218885176f1528bc01eca9ba8cd6dd67
#
_entry.id   218885176f1528bc01eca9ba8cd6dd67
#
_cell.length_a   1.000
_cell.length_b   1.000
_cell.length_c   1.000
_cell.angle_alpha   90.00
_cell.angle_beta   90.00
_cell.angle_gamma   90.00
#
_symmetry.space_group_name_H-M   'P 1'
#
loop_
_entity.id
_entity.type
_entity.pdbx_description
1 polymer ?
#
loop_
_entity_poly.entity_id
_entity_poly.type
_entity_poly.pdbx_seq_one_letter_code
_entity_poly.pdbx_strand_id
1 'polypeptide(L)' 'MIEIFKTNVEEMAQAKKIIDVLLEHFPGNTINFGLHDCDRILRVEGKSFAPEKIMFLVIENGFNCKILE' A
#
# COMPACT_ATOMS: atom_id res chain seq x y z
N MET A 1 -1.73 9.79 11.03
CA MET A 1 -2.55 9.63 9.81
C MET A 1 -2.58 8.18 9.40
N ILE A 2 -3.76 7.68 9.07
CA ILE A 2 -3.95 6.30 8.61
C ILE A 2 -4.76 6.34 7.33
N GLU A 3 -4.35 5.57 6.34
CA GLU A 3 -5.09 5.46 5.10
C GLU A 3 -5.19 3.99 4.70
N ILE A 4 -6.35 3.62 4.20
CA ILE A 4 -6.66 2.25 3.78
C ILE A 4 -6.89 2.25 2.28
N PHE A 5 -6.22 1.34 1.58
CA PHE A 5 -6.33 1.24 0.13
C PHE A 5 -6.82 -0.15 -0.27
N LYS A 6 -7.64 -0.19 -1.31
CA LYS A 6 -8.03 -1.43 -1.96
C LYS A 6 -7.04 -1.70 -3.11
N THR A 7 -6.53 -2.92 -3.18
CA THR A 7 -5.59 -3.31 -4.23
C THR A 7 -5.99 -4.62 -4.87
N ASN A 8 -5.20 -5.07 -5.85
CA ASN A 8 -5.34 -6.40 -6.43
C ASN A 8 -4.10 -7.26 -6.20
N VAL A 9 -3.33 -6.93 -5.17
CA VAL A 9 -2.16 -7.73 -4.79
C VAL A 9 -2.63 -9.03 -4.15
N GLU A 10 -2.19 -10.17 -4.69
CA GLU A 10 -2.66 -11.48 -4.23
C GLU A 10 -1.61 -12.32 -3.50
N GLU A 11 -0.32 -12.11 -3.82
CA GLU A 11 0.76 -12.95 -3.32
C GLU A 11 1.64 -12.22 -2.33
N MET A 12 2.13 -12.97 -1.33
CA MET A 12 3.02 -12.44 -0.31
C MET A 12 4.29 -11.81 -0.89
N ALA A 13 4.86 -12.45 -1.92
CA ALA A 13 6.06 -11.93 -2.56
C ALA A 13 5.81 -10.57 -3.21
N GLN A 14 4.65 -10.41 -3.82
CA GLN A 14 4.26 -9.13 -4.42
C GLN A 14 4.04 -8.07 -3.35
N ALA A 15 3.36 -8.44 -2.27
CA ALA A 15 3.10 -7.53 -1.15
C ALA A 15 4.41 -7.05 -0.53
N LYS A 16 5.34 -7.96 -0.31
CA LYS A 16 6.63 -7.61 0.28
C LYS A 16 7.40 -6.63 -0.61
N LYS A 17 7.38 -6.84 -1.91
CA LYS A 17 8.05 -5.94 -2.84
C LYS A 17 7.44 -4.54 -2.78
N ILE A 18 6.12 -4.45 -2.72
CA ILE A 18 5.43 -3.16 -2.62
C ILE A 18 5.77 -2.47 -1.30
N ILE A 19 5.77 -3.22 -0.20
CA ILE A 19 6.13 -2.67 1.11
C ILE A 19 7.55 -2.11 1.06
N ASP A 20 8.49 -2.84 0.47
CA ASP A 20 9.88 -2.38 0.37
C ASP A 20 9.99 -1.07 -0.43
N VAL A 21 9.29 -0.98 -1.54
CA VAL A 21 9.26 0.24 -2.36
C VAL A 21 8.67 1.41 -1.57
N LEU A 22 7.56 1.18 -0.89
CA LEU A 22 6.91 2.24 -0.11
C LEU A 22 7.78 2.70 1.06
N LEU A 23 8.45 1.77 1.74
CA LEU A 23 9.35 2.13 2.84
C LEU A 23 10.56 2.89 2.36
N GLU A 24 11.00 2.65 1.14
CA GLU A 24 12.09 3.40 0.54
C GLU A 24 11.74 4.87 0.37
N HIS A 25 10.49 5.15 0.01
CA HIS A 25 9.99 6.51 -0.19
C HIS A 25 9.43 7.13 1.09
N PHE A 26 8.93 6.31 2.01
CA PHE A 26 8.29 6.76 3.25
C PHE A 26 8.82 5.96 4.44
N PRO A 27 10.12 6.15 4.80
CA PRO A 27 10.75 5.27 5.78
C PRO A 27 10.19 5.36 7.20
N GLY A 28 9.47 6.44 7.52
CA GLY A 28 8.88 6.59 8.84
C GLY A 28 7.49 6.00 9.00
N ASN A 29 6.96 5.35 7.96
CA ASN A 29 5.60 4.84 7.98
C ASN A 29 5.54 3.36 8.31
N THR A 30 4.40 2.94 8.87
CA THR A 30 4.09 1.52 9.08
C THR A 30 3.18 1.08 7.94
N ILE A 31 3.57 0.01 7.25
CA ILE A 31 2.89 -0.45 6.06
C ILE A 31 2.59 -1.93 6.18
N ASN A 32 1.32 -2.31 6.01
CA ASN A 32 0.86 -3.68 6.13
C ASN A 32 -0.14 -4.03 5.03
N PHE A 33 -0.14 -5.32 4.64
CA PHE A 33 -1.15 -5.85 3.74
C PHE A 33 -2.04 -6.84 4.47
N GLY A 34 -3.35 -6.79 4.17
CA GLY A 34 -4.31 -7.78 4.62
C GLY A 34 -4.75 -8.62 3.43
N LEU A 35 -3.92 -9.58 3.04
CA LEU A 35 -4.17 -10.38 1.83
C LEU A 35 -5.29 -11.38 1.98
N HIS A 36 -5.74 -11.64 3.21
CA HIS A 36 -6.85 -12.56 3.46
C HIS A 36 -8.22 -11.91 3.20
N ASP A 37 -8.25 -10.58 3.15
CA ASP A 37 -9.48 -9.86 2.83
C ASP A 37 -9.71 -9.89 1.32
N CYS A 38 -10.99 -9.92 0.93
CA CYS A 38 -11.34 -9.93 -0.48
C CYS A 38 -10.92 -8.65 -1.20
N ASP A 39 -10.74 -7.55 -0.46
CA ASP A 39 -10.33 -6.26 -1.02
C ASP A 39 -8.81 -6.08 -1.09
N ARG A 40 -8.05 -7.08 -0.65
CA ARG A 40 -6.58 -7.01 -0.68
C ARG A 40 -6.08 -5.69 -0.12
N ILE A 41 -6.37 -5.47 1.16
CA ILE A 41 -6.17 -4.18 1.81
C ILE A 41 -4.69 -3.86 1.99
N LEU A 42 -4.33 -2.61 1.66
CA LEU A 42 -3.04 -2.02 2.01
C LEU A 42 -3.32 -0.94 3.05
N ARG A 43 -2.69 -1.05 4.22
CA ARG A 43 -2.85 -0.11 5.30
C ARG A 43 -1.54 0.64 5.52
N VAL A 44 -1.59 1.98 5.46
CA VAL A 44 -0.43 2.84 5.66
C VAL A 44 -0.70 3.77 6.83
N GLU A 45 0.23 3.81 7.76
CA GLU A 45 0.13 4.66 8.95
C GLU A 45 1.42 5.45 9.14
N GLY A 46 1.29 6.74 9.42
CA GLY A 46 2.44 7.60 9.66
C GLY A 46 2.01 8.99 10.05
N LYS A 47 2.98 9.88 10.29
CA LYS A 47 2.68 11.25 10.71
C LYS A 47 2.04 12.05 9.58
N SER A 48 2.57 11.92 8.39
CA SER A 48 2.11 12.69 7.25
C SER A 48 2.59 12.03 5.96
N PHE A 49 1.69 11.86 5.02
CA PHE A 49 2.02 11.35 3.68
C PHE A 49 0.91 11.71 2.72
N ALA A 50 1.22 11.73 1.43
CA ALA A 50 0.24 11.99 0.39
C ALA A 50 -0.32 10.66 -0.12
N PRO A 51 -1.62 10.36 0.10
CA PRO A 51 -2.20 9.11 -0.39
C PRO A 51 -2.01 8.91 -1.89
N GLU A 52 -2.03 9.99 -2.67
CA GLU A 52 -1.86 9.92 -4.12
C GLU A 52 -0.50 9.37 -4.50
N LYS A 53 0.54 9.67 -3.72
CA LYS A 53 1.89 9.13 -3.97
C LYS A 53 1.96 7.64 -3.67
N ILE A 54 1.26 7.19 -2.63
CA ILE A 54 1.17 5.77 -2.32
C ILE A 54 0.52 5.04 -3.50
N MET A 55 -0.62 5.55 -3.96
CA MET A 55 -1.32 4.95 -5.09
C MET A 55 -0.48 4.92 -6.34
N PHE A 56 0.21 6.02 -6.63
CA PHE A 56 1.08 6.11 -7.80
C PHE A 56 2.15 5.02 -7.79
N LEU A 57 2.82 4.84 -6.65
CA LEU A 57 3.88 3.84 -6.54
C LEU A 57 3.37 2.42 -6.71
N VAL A 58 2.20 2.12 -6.15
CA VAL A 58 1.59 0.80 -6.30
C VAL A 58 1.22 0.55 -7.76
N ILE A 59 0.63 1.55 -8.42
CA ILE A 59 0.23 1.44 -9.82
C ILE A 59 1.45 1.29 -10.72
N GLU A 60 2.54 2.02 -10.42
CA GLU A 60 3.79 1.90 -11.18
C GLU A 60 4.38 0.49 -11.10
N ASN A 61 4.11 -0.21 -10.02
CA ASN A 61 4.59 -1.58 -9.84
C ASN A 61 3.66 -2.63 -10.45
N GLY A 62 2.65 -2.20 -11.19
CA GLY A 62 1.80 -3.10 -11.97
C GLY A 62 0.53 -3.55 -11.28
N PHE A 63 0.12 -2.87 -10.19
CA PHE A 63 -1.09 -3.24 -9.45
C PHE A 63 -2.09 -2.10 -9.44
N ASN A 64 -3.34 -2.43 -9.11
CA ASN A 64 -4.37 -1.43 -8.89
C ASN A 64 -4.31 -0.94 -7.45
N CYS A 65 -4.68 0.31 -7.22
CA CYS A 65 -4.69 0.88 -5.89
C CYS A 65 -5.64 2.06 -5.85
N LYS A 66 -6.57 2.05 -4.91
CA LYS A 66 -7.47 3.19 -4.70
C LYS A 66 -7.83 3.28 -3.22
N ILE A 67 -8.17 4.48 -2.78
CA ILE A 67 -8.59 4.69 -1.40
C ILE A 67 -9.89 3.94 -1.16
N LEU A 68 -9.94 3.19 -0.06
CA LEU A 68 -11.14 2.47 0.35
C LEU A 68 -12.00 3.41 1.20
N GLU A 69 -13.18 3.67 0.72
CA GLU A 69 -14.13 4.55 1.42
C GLU A 69 -15.21 3.78 2.14
#